data_df749d3944dbbe5c0a1c03a0439658db
#
_entry.id   df749d3944dbbe5c0a1c03a0439658db
#
_cell.length_a   1.000
_cell.length_b   1.000
_cell.length_c   1.000
_cell.angle_alpha   90.00
_cell.angle_beta   90.00
_cell.angle_gamma   90.00
#
_symmetry.space_group_name_H-M   'P 1'
#
loop_
_entity.id
_entity.type
_entity.pdbx_description
1 polymer ?
#
loop_
_entity_poly.entity_id
_entity_poly.type
_entity_poly.pdbx_seq_one_letter_code
_entity_poly.pdbx_strand_id
1 'polypeptide(L)'
;MTKELGYRSQSGLSASIQVVHPNELSAETLQTPGSQRFSASAAMHGVVSSMWAGIFVVEASAKTAIHHHGEQETIVYVLEGEALVRWGHRGEYSATASAGDFLHVPGWLPHQEHNPSKQRPFRWIVVRSTPEPIVVNLPDDYWTTSHRPGT
;
A
#
# COMPACT_ATOMS: atom_id res chain seq x y z
N MET A 1 1.81 2.85 -43.62
CA MET A 1 1.12 3.88 -42.80
C MET A 1 0.27 3.16 -41.78
N THR A 2 0.76 3.00 -40.58
CA THR A 2 -0.03 2.60 -39.43
C THR A 2 -0.87 3.81 -39.03
N LYS A 3 -2.17 3.73 -39.21
CA LYS A 3 -3.08 4.67 -38.56
C LYS A 3 -2.96 4.45 -37.07
N GLU A 4 -2.34 5.38 -36.36
CA GLU A 4 -2.53 5.47 -34.92
C GLU A 4 -4.00 5.71 -34.67
N LEU A 5 -4.70 4.68 -34.23
CA LEU A 5 -6.02 4.79 -33.65
C LEU A 5 -5.84 5.56 -32.35
N GLY A 6 -6.00 6.89 -32.43
CA GLY A 6 -5.94 7.73 -31.26
C GLY A 6 -7.04 7.33 -30.25
N TYR A 7 -6.68 6.55 -29.27
CA TYR A 7 -7.56 6.29 -28.13
C TYR A 7 -7.65 7.56 -27.28
N ARG A 8 -8.85 8.09 -27.15
CA ARG A 8 -9.11 9.20 -26.21
C ARG A 8 -9.61 8.63 -24.89
N SER A 9 -8.95 9.03 -23.80
CA SER A 9 -9.49 8.76 -22.48
C SER A 9 -10.84 9.47 -22.31
N GLN A 10 -11.66 9.02 -21.37
CA GLN A 10 -12.97 9.63 -21.06
C GLN A 10 -12.87 11.11 -20.66
N SER A 11 -11.68 11.60 -20.29
CA SER A 11 -11.39 13.00 -19.99
C SER A 11 -11.12 13.87 -21.22
N GLY A 12 -11.19 13.32 -22.43
CA GLY A 12 -10.94 14.06 -23.68
C GLY A 12 -9.46 14.32 -23.97
N LEU A 13 -8.54 13.86 -23.13
CA LEU A 13 -7.09 13.96 -23.35
C LEU A 13 -6.61 12.80 -24.22
N SER A 14 -5.63 13.06 -25.10
CA SER A 14 -4.95 11.99 -25.84
C SER A 14 -4.29 11.02 -24.86
N ALA A 15 -4.65 9.75 -24.97
CA ALA A 15 -4.01 8.72 -24.15
C ALA A 15 -2.56 8.54 -24.55
N SER A 16 -1.67 8.50 -23.58
CA SER A 16 -0.24 8.21 -23.77
C SER A 16 0.26 7.28 -22.66
N ILE A 17 1.36 6.58 -22.95
CA ILE A 17 2.06 5.83 -21.93
C ILE A 17 2.95 6.79 -21.16
N GLN A 18 2.89 6.77 -19.83
CA GLN A 18 3.80 7.51 -18.98
C GLN A 18 4.74 6.55 -18.27
N VAL A 19 6.03 6.93 -18.24
CA VAL A 19 7.03 6.21 -17.46
C VAL A 19 7.42 7.10 -16.29
N VAL A 20 7.29 6.55 -15.08
CA VAL A 20 7.70 7.23 -13.84
C VAL A 20 8.97 6.57 -13.35
N HIS A 21 10.03 7.37 -13.22
CA HIS A 21 11.32 6.90 -12.75
C HIS A 21 11.40 6.93 -11.20
N PRO A 22 12.33 6.17 -10.60
CA PRO A 22 12.44 6.13 -9.13
C PRO A 22 12.60 7.49 -8.46
N ASN A 23 13.31 8.42 -9.08
CA ASN A 23 13.51 9.77 -8.55
C ASN A 23 12.26 10.68 -8.64
N GLU A 24 11.22 10.23 -9.32
CA GLU A 24 9.96 10.95 -9.45
C GLU A 24 8.90 10.49 -8.44
N LEU A 25 9.19 9.43 -7.69
CA LEU A 25 8.30 8.96 -6.62
C LEU A 25 8.20 10.01 -5.51
N SER A 26 7.01 10.21 -4.98
CA SER A 26 6.75 11.24 -3.98
C SER A 26 6.48 10.62 -2.60
N ALA A 27 7.21 11.08 -1.60
CA ALA A 27 6.93 10.78 -0.19
C ALA A 27 5.79 11.65 0.38
N GLU A 28 5.29 12.63 -0.37
CA GLU A 28 4.15 13.45 0.00
C GLU A 28 2.84 12.68 -0.18
N THR A 29 2.60 11.73 0.69
CA THR A 29 1.40 10.90 0.74
C THR A 29 1.12 10.51 2.18
N LEU A 30 -0.07 9.98 2.46
CA LEU A 30 -0.40 9.53 3.80
C LEU A 30 0.53 8.40 4.25
N GLN A 31 1.04 8.52 5.46
CA GLN A 31 2.02 7.60 6.03
C GLN A 31 1.45 6.86 7.24
N THR A 32 2.07 5.74 7.55
CA THR A 32 1.87 4.99 8.79
C THR A 32 3.18 5.01 9.57
N PRO A 33 3.18 5.37 10.88
CA PRO A 33 4.38 5.31 11.69
C PRO A 33 5.09 3.95 11.56
N GLY A 34 6.41 3.97 11.46
CA GLY A 34 7.25 2.77 11.31
C GLY A 34 7.47 2.33 9.86
N SER A 35 6.92 3.05 8.89
CA SER A 35 7.06 2.76 7.46
C SER A 35 7.18 4.01 6.62
N GLN A 36 7.51 3.84 5.35
CA GLN A 36 7.47 4.89 4.34
C GLN A 36 6.72 4.45 3.09
N ARG A 37 5.90 5.34 2.55
CA ARG A 37 5.25 5.18 1.25
C ARG A 37 5.76 6.21 0.27
N PHE A 38 5.96 5.78 -0.97
CA PHE A 38 6.36 6.63 -2.08
C PHE A 38 5.35 6.46 -3.20
N SER A 39 4.59 7.50 -3.50
CA SER A 39 3.55 7.45 -4.52
C SER A 39 4.15 7.54 -5.92
N ALA A 40 3.80 6.60 -6.78
CA ALA A 40 4.01 6.70 -8.22
C ALA A 40 2.86 7.44 -8.90
N SER A 41 1.65 7.27 -8.42
CA SER A 41 0.45 7.90 -8.98
C SER A 41 0.51 9.43 -8.96
N ALA A 42 1.17 10.02 -7.97
CA ALA A 42 1.35 11.46 -7.89
C ALA A 42 2.12 12.04 -9.08
N ALA A 43 3.08 11.27 -9.64
CA ALA A 43 3.85 11.68 -10.82
C ALA A 43 3.11 11.46 -12.14
N MET A 44 1.96 10.80 -12.13
CA MET A 44 1.14 10.54 -13.32
C MET A 44 0.17 11.67 -13.64
N HIS A 45 0.29 12.80 -12.98
CA HIS A 45 -0.36 14.09 -13.30
C HIS A 45 -1.87 14.01 -13.59
N GLY A 46 -2.62 13.30 -12.73
CA GLY A 46 -4.08 13.20 -12.85
C GLY A 46 -4.58 12.29 -13.97
N VAL A 47 -3.70 11.59 -14.69
CA VAL A 47 -4.08 10.63 -15.72
C VAL A 47 -4.62 9.33 -15.12
N VAL A 48 -4.17 8.98 -13.92
CA VAL A 48 -4.69 7.83 -13.19
C VAL A 48 -5.89 8.25 -12.37
N SER A 49 -7.07 7.78 -12.76
CA SER A 49 -8.35 8.21 -12.19
C SER A 49 -9.06 7.16 -11.32
N SER A 50 -8.53 5.95 -11.24
CA SER A 50 -9.23 4.83 -10.59
C SER A 50 -8.38 4.01 -9.64
N MET A 51 -7.08 4.27 -9.53
CA MET A 51 -6.19 3.48 -8.67
C MET A 51 -5.03 4.32 -8.14
N TRP A 52 -4.46 3.85 -7.07
CA TRP A 52 -3.22 4.37 -6.50
C TRP A 52 -2.13 3.30 -6.57
N ALA A 53 -0.91 3.68 -6.90
CA ALA A 53 0.24 2.78 -6.89
C ALA A 53 1.47 3.47 -6.30
N GLY A 54 2.28 2.69 -5.63
CA GLY A 54 3.50 3.17 -5.02
C GLY A 54 4.37 2.08 -4.42
N ILE A 55 5.40 2.50 -3.74
CA ILE A 55 6.34 1.64 -3.01
C ILE A 55 6.11 1.82 -1.51
N PHE A 56 6.19 0.71 -0.79
CA PHE A 56 6.08 0.65 0.67
C PHE A 56 7.33 0.01 1.24
N VAL A 57 7.94 0.66 2.23
CA VAL A 57 9.21 0.22 2.83
C VAL A 57 9.07 0.18 4.35
N VAL A 58 9.50 -0.92 4.96
CA VAL A 58 9.68 -1.03 6.41
C VAL A 58 11.14 -1.40 6.69
N GLU A 59 11.80 -0.57 7.45
CA GLU A 59 13.21 -0.77 7.79
C GLU A 59 13.42 -2.00 8.71
N ALA A 60 14.66 -2.46 8.78
CA ALA A 60 15.04 -3.58 9.64
C ALA A 60 14.54 -3.37 11.07
N SER A 61 14.01 -4.43 11.68
CA SER A 61 13.47 -4.46 13.06
C SER A 61 12.29 -3.53 13.33
N ALA A 62 11.81 -2.78 12.33
CA ALA A 62 10.68 -1.89 12.50
C ALA A 62 9.35 -2.62 12.35
N LYS A 63 8.31 -1.99 12.86
CA LYS A 63 6.91 -2.39 12.66
C LYS A 63 6.06 -1.15 12.41
N THR A 64 4.98 -1.32 11.68
CA THR A 64 4.01 -0.25 11.48
C THR A 64 3.09 -0.10 12.69
N ALA A 65 2.42 1.05 12.79
CA ALA A 65 1.21 1.15 13.58
C ALA A 65 0.14 0.19 13.02
N ILE A 66 -0.81 -0.18 13.85
CA ILE A 66 -2.03 -0.87 13.40
C ILE A 66 -2.82 0.13 12.57
N HIS A 67 -3.26 -0.25 11.37
CA HIS A 67 -3.95 0.66 10.47
C HIS A 67 -4.88 -0.08 9.52
N HIS A 68 -5.75 0.67 8.86
CA HIS A 68 -6.55 0.18 7.73
C HIS A 68 -6.62 1.24 6.63
N HIS A 69 -7.18 0.88 5.51
CA HIS A 69 -7.25 1.73 4.33
C HIS A 69 -8.69 2.08 3.94
N GLY A 70 -9.60 2.11 4.93
CA GLY A 70 -11.00 2.40 4.66
C GLY A 70 -11.58 1.45 3.61
N GLU A 71 -12.32 1.98 2.68
CA GLU A 71 -12.94 1.20 1.59
C GLU A 71 -11.94 0.65 0.57
N GLN A 72 -10.68 1.09 0.59
CA GLN A 72 -9.67 0.65 -0.37
C GLN A 72 -9.31 -0.81 -0.20
N GLU A 73 -9.30 -1.51 -1.32
CA GLU A 73 -8.73 -2.82 -1.48
C GLU A 73 -7.29 -2.69 -1.97
N THR A 74 -6.41 -3.53 -1.46
CA THR A 74 -4.97 -3.44 -1.74
C THR A 74 -4.46 -4.76 -2.28
N ILE A 75 -3.69 -4.70 -3.37
CA ILE A 75 -2.85 -5.79 -3.85
C ILE A 75 -1.39 -5.37 -3.65
N VAL A 76 -0.60 -6.28 -3.12
CA VAL A 76 0.82 -6.09 -2.87
C VAL A 76 1.61 -7.14 -3.63
N TYR A 77 2.77 -6.74 -4.16
CA TYR A 77 3.81 -7.65 -4.61
C TYR A 77 5.09 -7.37 -3.83
N VAL A 78 5.65 -8.40 -3.21
CA VAL A 78 6.87 -8.28 -2.40
C VAL A 78 8.08 -8.25 -3.31
N LEU A 79 8.79 -7.12 -3.35
CA LEU A 79 10.01 -6.94 -4.14
C LEU A 79 11.24 -7.53 -3.45
N GLU A 80 11.38 -7.27 -2.14
CA GLU A 80 12.51 -7.77 -1.37
C GLU A 80 12.13 -7.93 0.10
N GLY A 81 12.85 -8.81 0.77
CA GLY A 81 12.72 -9.03 2.21
C GLY A 81 11.57 -9.94 2.57
N GLU A 82 11.29 -9.95 3.86
CA GLU A 82 10.24 -10.75 4.47
C GLU A 82 9.44 -9.88 5.43
N ALA A 83 8.14 -10.03 5.40
CA ALA A 83 7.22 -9.33 6.29
C ALA A 83 6.36 -10.33 7.06
N LEU A 84 6.18 -10.10 8.35
CA LEU A 84 5.14 -10.74 9.14
C LEU A 84 3.94 -9.79 9.18
N VAL A 85 2.82 -10.22 8.63
CA VAL A 85 1.58 -9.44 8.61
C VAL A 85 0.62 -10.02 9.64
N ARG A 86 0.08 -9.16 10.50
CA ARG A 86 -0.93 -9.54 11.50
C ARG A 86 -2.25 -8.85 11.21
N TRP A 87 -3.35 -9.55 11.46
CA TRP A 87 -4.71 -9.00 11.34
C TRP A 87 -5.68 -9.75 12.27
N GLY A 88 -6.93 -9.33 12.24
CA GLY A 88 -8.00 -9.89 13.05
C GLY A 88 -8.50 -8.90 14.10
N HIS A 89 -9.48 -9.30 14.89
CA HIS A 89 -10.06 -8.45 15.94
C HIS A 89 -9.07 -8.14 17.06
N ARG A 90 -8.09 -9.02 17.27
CA ARG A 90 -7.05 -8.90 18.31
C ARG A 90 -5.65 -9.12 17.75
N GLY A 91 -5.48 -9.05 16.43
CA GLY A 91 -4.21 -9.40 15.78
C GLY A 91 -3.84 -10.87 15.93
N GLU A 92 -4.85 -11.74 16.05
CA GLU A 92 -4.69 -13.18 16.31
C GLU A 92 -4.23 -13.97 15.09
N TYR A 93 -4.47 -13.44 13.90
CA TYR A 93 -4.01 -14.06 12.66
C TYR A 93 -2.69 -13.48 12.20
N SER A 94 -1.87 -14.30 11.59
CA SER A 94 -0.64 -13.83 10.96
C SER A 94 -0.26 -14.68 9.75
N ALA A 95 0.48 -14.06 8.85
CA ALA A 95 1.11 -14.73 7.72
C ALA A 95 2.45 -14.08 7.43
N THR A 96 3.38 -14.85 6.89
CA THR A 96 4.67 -14.35 6.39
C THR A 96 4.60 -14.24 4.88
N ALA A 97 5.08 -13.12 4.36
CA ALA A 97 5.21 -12.88 2.93
C ALA A 97 6.67 -12.55 2.60
N SER A 98 7.19 -13.20 1.58
CA SER A 98 8.58 -13.08 1.13
C SER A 98 8.64 -12.63 -0.33
N ALA A 99 9.82 -12.23 -0.79
CA ALA A 99 10.04 -11.77 -2.16
C ALA A 99 9.40 -12.73 -3.19
N GLY A 100 8.60 -12.17 -4.08
CA GLY A 100 7.85 -12.92 -5.08
C GLY A 100 6.40 -13.24 -4.71
N ASP A 101 6.02 -13.07 -3.44
CA ASP A 101 4.65 -13.31 -3.00
C ASP A 101 3.72 -12.14 -3.34
N PHE A 102 2.46 -12.46 -3.56
CA PHE A 102 1.38 -11.49 -3.60
C PHE A 102 0.57 -11.57 -2.32
N LEU A 103 0.06 -10.39 -1.89
CA LEU A 103 -0.91 -10.28 -0.80
C LEU A 103 -2.14 -9.54 -1.30
N HIS A 104 -3.27 -9.92 -0.74
CA HIS A 104 -4.51 -9.17 -0.86
C HIS A 104 -4.93 -8.69 0.53
N VAL A 105 -5.15 -7.40 0.67
CA VAL A 105 -5.65 -6.79 1.91
C VAL A 105 -7.04 -6.22 1.62
N PRO A 106 -8.10 -6.80 2.19
CA PRO A 106 -9.46 -6.29 2.00
C PRO A 106 -9.63 -4.92 2.64
N GLY A 107 -10.65 -4.20 2.18
CA GLY A 107 -11.06 -2.95 2.81
C GLY A 107 -11.44 -3.12 4.27
N TRP A 108 -11.30 -2.08 5.07
CA TRP A 108 -11.68 -1.98 6.48
C TRP A 108 -10.95 -2.92 7.44
N LEU A 109 -9.98 -3.69 6.98
CA LEU A 109 -9.27 -4.66 7.80
C LEU A 109 -8.09 -4.02 8.54
N PRO A 110 -8.15 -3.89 9.87
CA PRO A 110 -6.99 -3.49 10.66
C PRO A 110 -5.89 -4.54 10.55
N HIS A 111 -4.68 -4.07 10.25
CA HIS A 111 -3.51 -4.92 10.09
C HIS A 111 -2.24 -4.19 10.50
N GLN A 112 -1.18 -4.94 10.67
CA GLN A 112 0.13 -4.44 11.06
C GLN A 112 1.21 -5.26 10.38
N GLU A 113 2.25 -4.62 9.90
CA GLU A 113 3.40 -5.26 9.30
C GLU A 113 4.60 -5.16 10.23
N HIS A 114 5.30 -6.29 10.41
CA HIS A 114 6.55 -6.38 11.13
C HIS A 114 7.66 -6.80 10.18
N ASN A 115 8.81 -6.17 10.29
CA ASN A 115 10.00 -6.65 9.63
C ASN A 115 10.81 -7.52 10.61
N PRO A 116 10.84 -8.86 10.43
CA PRO A 116 11.59 -9.74 11.32
C PRO A 116 13.09 -9.68 11.12
N SER A 117 13.56 -9.14 9.98
CA SER A 117 14.99 -9.01 9.72
C SER A 117 15.59 -7.89 10.57
N LYS A 118 16.75 -8.15 11.16
CA LYS A 118 17.54 -7.14 11.88
C LYS A 118 18.51 -6.37 10.98
N GLN A 119 18.58 -6.72 9.69
CA GLN A 119 19.64 -6.24 8.81
C GLN A 119 19.13 -5.60 7.53
N ARG A 120 17.91 -5.94 7.07
CA ARG A 120 17.40 -5.53 5.76
C ARG A 120 15.99 -4.98 5.85
N PRO A 121 15.66 -3.96 5.05
CA PRO A 121 14.27 -3.54 4.86
C PRO A 121 13.49 -4.61 4.11
N PHE A 122 12.16 -4.57 4.18
CA PHE A 122 11.33 -5.14 3.13
C PHE A 122 10.73 -4.03 2.27
N ARG A 123 10.51 -4.34 1.00
CA ARG A 123 9.94 -3.42 0.03
C ARG A 123 8.83 -4.08 -0.76
N TRP A 124 7.74 -3.37 -0.91
CA TRP A 124 6.54 -3.82 -1.61
C TRP A 124 6.17 -2.86 -2.73
N ILE A 125 5.65 -3.42 -3.84
CA ILE A 125 4.78 -2.66 -4.72
C ILE A 125 3.38 -2.74 -4.15
N VAL A 126 2.69 -1.61 -4.07
CA VAL A 126 1.33 -1.50 -3.52
C VAL A 126 0.44 -0.88 -4.57
N VAL A 127 -0.69 -1.54 -4.85
CA VAL A 127 -1.74 -1.02 -5.73
C VAL A 127 -3.05 -1.02 -4.97
N ARG A 128 -3.76 0.10 -5.01
CA ARG A 128 -5.03 0.29 -4.33
C ARG A 128 -6.15 0.67 -5.28
N SER A 129 -7.36 0.30 -4.91
CA SER A 129 -8.54 0.35 -5.76
C SER A 129 -9.14 1.75 -5.95
N THR A 130 -8.66 2.79 -5.26
CA THR A 130 -9.10 4.19 -5.45
C THR A 130 -7.89 5.11 -5.57
N PRO A 131 -8.02 6.27 -6.25
CA PRO A 131 -6.87 7.15 -6.52
C PRO A 131 -6.40 7.94 -5.29
N GLU A 132 -7.28 8.20 -4.34
CA GLU A 132 -6.95 8.91 -3.11
C GLU A 132 -6.34 7.93 -2.11
N PRO A 133 -5.14 8.20 -1.56
CA PRO A 133 -4.60 7.34 -0.52
C PRO A 133 -5.45 7.46 0.74
N ILE A 134 -5.86 6.33 1.29
CA ILE A 134 -6.59 6.26 2.56
C ILE A 134 -5.73 5.50 3.55
N VAL A 135 -5.41 6.15 4.67
CA VAL A 135 -4.68 5.53 5.78
C VAL A 135 -5.30 6.01 7.08
N VAL A 136 -5.83 5.07 7.85
CA VAL A 136 -6.38 5.32 9.17
C VAL A 136 -5.51 4.60 10.18
N ASN A 137 -4.67 5.35 10.89
CA ASN A 137 -3.80 4.84 11.92
C ASN A 137 -4.59 4.67 13.22
N LEU A 138 -4.47 3.51 13.84
CA LEU A 138 -5.17 3.13 15.05
C LEU A 138 -4.22 3.17 16.26
N PRO A 139 -4.75 3.28 17.50
CA PRO A 139 -3.93 3.27 18.69
C PRO A 139 -3.13 1.97 18.84
N ASP A 140 -1.96 2.03 19.49
CA ASP A 140 -1.11 0.85 19.72
C ASP A 140 -1.82 -0.25 20.52
N ASP A 141 -2.76 0.14 21.37
CA ASP A 141 -3.56 -0.78 22.20
C ASP A 141 -4.87 -1.24 21.55
N TYR A 142 -5.09 -0.93 20.29
CA TYR A 142 -6.32 -1.22 19.55
C TYR A 142 -6.76 -2.67 19.71
N TRP A 143 -5.84 -3.62 19.61
CA TRP A 143 -6.14 -5.04 19.72
C TRP A 143 -6.30 -5.55 21.14
N THR A 144 -5.90 -4.77 22.13
CA THR A 144 -5.93 -5.19 23.53
C THR A 144 -7.09 -4.60 24.32
N THR A 145 -7.60 -3.44 23.95
CA THR A 145 -8.57 -2.69 24.76
C THR A 145 -9.92 -2.47 24.11
N SER A 146 -10.03 -2.43 22.79
CA SER A 146 -11.14 -1.74 22.14
C SER A 146 -12.21 -2.63 21.53
N HIS A 147 -12.02 -3.91 21.37
CA HIS A 147 -12.97 -4.71 20.59
C HIS A 147 -13.29 -6.04 21.22
N ARG A 148 -14.12 -5.97 22.26
CA ARG A 148 -14.88 -7.16 22.68
C ARG A 148 -16.11 -7.23 21.78
N PRO A 149 -16.35 -8.33 21.06
CA PRO A 149 -17.62 -8.54 20.38
C PRO A 149 -18.76 -8.42 21.40
N GLY A 150 -19.73 -7.53 21.16
CA GLY A 150 -20.92 -7.43 21.98
C GLY A 150 -20.94 -6.33 23.04
N THR A 151 -20.01 -5.37 23.00
CA THR A 151 -20.12 -4.13 23.78
C THR A 151 -20.35 -2.93 22.88
#